data_49d9c74b27e4eb84204b0c0561aad399
#
_entry.id   49d9c74b27e4eb84204b0c0561aad399
#
_cell.length_a   1.000
_cell.length_b   1.000
_cell.length_c   1.000
_cell.angle_alpha   90.00
_cell.angle_beta   90.00
_cell.angle_gamma   90.00
#
_symmetry.space_group_name_H-M   'P 1'
#
loop_
_entity.id
_entity.type
_entity.pdbx_description
1 polymer ?
#
loop_
_entity_poly.entity_id
_entity_poly.type
_entity_poly.pdbx_seq_one_letter_code
_entity_poly.pdbx_strand_id
1 'polypeptide(L)'
;METISVLVVDDEAGIAALCKRILSRAGYEVTSLTDPRAAIEHLQQQRVDLLVVDIRMPEVDGFDVISRAQMVQPDIAVLVMTGFGTVETAIRALRQGVDGLLLKPFERSDELLSSVRQVLTDNQRKRDTARMQALRPLFNVTETLFSETDRDKLIELILTAITDHLHCSSAAYYQVEKGNVQTVAQRGRVLQADHENFASNLIRRVDADGNPIVIHATGPGEVDAQSLLSTLGLG
;
A
#
# COMPACT_ATOMS: atom_id res chain seq x y z
N MET A 1 -17.60 -4.52 -13.32
CA MET A 1 -17.56 -4.37 -11.86
C MET A 1 -16.77 -5.56 -11.34
N GLU A 2 -15.71 -5.34 -10.59
CA GLU A 2 -15.00 -6.44 -9.93
C GLU A 2 -15.94 -7.08 -8.90
N THR A 3 -16.02 -8.40 -8.92
CA THR A 3 -16.83 -9.16 -7.95
C THR A 3 -16.09 -9.18 -6.62
N ILE A 4 -16.74 -8.78 -5.52
CA ILE A 4 -16.13 -8.75 -4.18
C ILE A 4 -15.96 -10.19 -3.70
N SER A 5 -14.73 -10.56 -3.35
CA SER A 5 -14.34 -11.87 -2.84
C SER A 5 -14.49 -11.92 -1.32
N VAL A 6 -15.24 -12.90 -0.82
CA VAL A 6 -15.53 -13.09 0.61
C VAL A 6 -15.07 -14.47 1.06
N LEU A 7 -14.25 -14.53 2.10
CA LEU A 7 -13.89 -15.77 2.79
C LEU A 7 -14.69 -15.88 4.09
N VAL A 8 -15.46 -16.95 4.23
CA VAL A 8 -16.18 -17.30 5.47
C VAL A 8 -15.44 -18.43 6.18
N VAL A 9 -15.12 -18.26 7.45
CA VAL A 9 -14.44 -19.24 8.29
C VAL A 9 -15.24 -19.49 9.55
N ASP A 10 -15.75 -20.70 9.71
CA ASP A 10 -16.61 -21.09 10.83
C ASP A 10 -16.57 -22.61 10.99
N ASP A 11 -16.18 -23.13 12.14
CA ASP A 11 -16.07 -24.59 12.38
C ASP A 11 -17.42 -25.32 12.30
N GLU A 12 -18.53 -24.59 12.47
CA GLU A 12 -19.86 -25.10 12.24
C GLU A 12 -20.21 -25.09 10.74
N ALA A 13 -20.10 -26.24 10.07
CA ALA A 13 -20.38 -26.36 8.64
C ALA A 13 -21.77 -25.82 8.23
N GLY A 14 -22.77 -25.91 9.12
CA GLY A 14 -24.10 -25.39 8.90
C GLY A 14 -24.11 -23.86 8.79
N ILE A 15 -23.36 -23.17 9.65
CA ILE A 15 -23.26 -21.72 9.68
C ILE A 15 -22.42 -21.24 8.47
N ALA A 16 -21.28 -21.86 8.21
CA ALA A 16 -20.45 -21.58 7.04
C ALA A 16 -21.25 -21.69 5.73
N ALA A 17 -22.02 -22.76 5.56
CA ALA A 17 -22.88 -22.98 4.40
C ALA A 17 -24.04 -21.97 4.31
N LEU A 18 -24.63 -21.60 5.45
CA LEU A 18 -25.69 -20.58 5.51
C LEU A 18 -25.15 -19.21 5.07
N CYS A 19 -24.02 -18.77 5.62
CA CYS A 19 -23.35 -17.52 5.25
C CYS A 19 -23.02 -17.50 3.76
N LYS A 20 -22.39 -18.57 3.24
CA LYS A 20 -22.10 -18.72 1.81
C LYS A 20 -23.34 -18.53 0.97
N ARG A 21 -24.43 -19.22 1.30
CA ARG A 21 -25.70 -19.15 0.54
C ARG A 21 -26.29 -17.75 0.53
N ILE A 22 -26.30 -17.05 1.69
CA ILE A 22 -26.84 -15.71 1.82
C ILE A 22 -26.01 -14.71 0.99
N LEU A 23 -24.69 -14.75 1.16
CA LEU A 23 -23.78 -13.79 0.51
C LEU A 23 -23.67 -14.04 -1.00
N SER A 24 -23.64 -15.31 -1.46
CA SER A 24 -23.64 -15.62 -2.90
C SER A 24 -24.93 -15.16 -3.60
N ARG A 25 -26.08 -15.26 -2.93
CA ARG A 25 -27.35 -14.72 -3.47
C ARG A 25 -27.35 -13.18 -3.58
N ALA A 26 -26.55 -12.52 -2.76
CA ALA A 26 -26.37 -11.07 -2.81
C ALA A 26 -25.32 -10.62 -3.86
N GLY A 27 -24.70 -11.56 -4.60
CA GLY A 27 -23.77 -11.27 -5.68
C GLY A 27 -22.30 -11.26 -5.29
N TYR A 28 -21.94 -11.73 -4.07
CA TYR A 28 -20.57 -11.89 -3.65
C TYR A 28 -19.99 -13.22 -4.16
N GLU A 29 -18.68 -13.23 -4.43
CA GLU A 29 -17.94 -14.47 -4.67
C GLU A 29 -17.49 -15.04 -3.33
N VAL A 30 -18.03 -16.19 -2.93
CA VAL A 30 -17.88 -16.68 -1.55
C VAL A 30 -17.19 -18.03 -1.49
N THR A 31 -16.05 -18.06 -0.83
CA THR A 31 -15.40 -19.26 -0.34
C THR A 31 -15.76 -19.48 1.12
N SER A 32 -16.16 -20.70 1.51
CA SER A 32 -16.43 -21.05 2.91
C SER A 32 -15.57 -22.22 3.34
N LEU A 33 -14.89 -22.08 4.46
CA LEU A 33 -13.99 -23.08 5.04
C LEU A 33 -14.35 -23.33 6.50
N THR A 34 -14.22 -24.58 6.93
CA THR A 34 -14.46 -24.99 8.32
C THR A 34 -13.16 -25.21 9.09
N ASP A 35 -12.06 -25.32 8.37
CA ASP A 35 -10.72 -25.43 8.95
C ASP A 35 -10.00 -24.08 8.92
N PRO A 36 -9.65 -23.49 10.09
CA PRO A 36 -8.95 -22.25 10.15
C PRO A 36 -7.53 -22.29 9.55
N ARG A 37 -6.88 -23.46 9.50
CA ARG A 37 -5.57 -23.63 8.85
C ARG A 37 -5.69 -23.51 7.33
N ALA A 38 -6.70 -24.18 6.76
CA ALA A 38 -7.01 -24.05 5.33
C ALA A 38 -7.39 -22.60 4.96
N ALA A 39 -8.03 -21.85 5.87
CA ALA A 39 -8.33 -20.45 5.67
C ALA A 39 -7.06 -19.59 5.60
N ILE A 40 -6.08 -19.83 6.46
CA ILE A 40 -4.78 -19.14 6.42
C ILE A 40 -4.04 -19.43 5.12
N GLU A 41 -4.01 -20.69 4.66
CA GLU A 41 -3.41 -21.06 3.38
C GLU A 41 -4.13 -20.40 2.20
N HIS A 42 -5.46 -20.36 2.22
CA HIS A 42 -6.25 -19.67 1.20
C HIS A 42 -5.91 -18.18 1.12
N LEU A 43 -5.78 -17.48 2.26
CA LEU A 43 -5.41 -16.06 2.33
C LEU A 43 -4.00 -15.77 1.78
N GLN A 44 -3.10 -16.72 1.81
CA GLN A 44 -1.75 -16.61 1.21
C GLN A 44 -1.77 -16.75 -0.32
N GLN A 45 -2.74 -17.48 -0.86
CA GLN A 45 -2.80 -17.86 -2.28
C GLN A 45 -3.79 -16.98 -3.07
N GLN A 46 -4.83 -16.50 -2.43
CA GLN A 46 -5.94 -15.78 -3.07
C GLN A 46 -6.19 -14.44 -2.39
N ARG A 47 -6.50 -13.42 -3.20
CA ARG A 47 -6.93 -12.14 -2.68
C ARG A 47 -8.36 -12.23 -2.18
N VAL A 48 -8.59 -11.73 -0.98
CA VAL A 48 -9.89 -11.68 -0.31
C VAL A 48 -10.18 -10.23 0.08
N ASP A 49 -11.37 -9.74 -0.27
CA ASP A 49 -11.78 -8.38 0.08
C ASP A 49 -12.40 -8.31 1.48
N LEU A 50 -13.07 -9.39 1.91
CA LEU A 50 -13.72 -9.50 3.22
C LEU A 50 -13.50 -10.88 3.83
N LEU A 51 -12.98 -10.90 5.04
CA LEU A 51 -12.96 -12.07 5.92
C LEU A 51 -14.14 -12.00 6.89
N VAL A 52 -14.99 -13.02 6.89
CA VAL A 52 -16.05 -13.24 7.87
C VAL A 52 -15.64 -14.45 8.69
N VAL A 53 -15.32 -14.26 9.97
CA VAL A 53 -14.69 -15.29 10.80
C VAL A 53 -15.36 -15.47 12.15
N ASP A 54 -15.58 -16.72 12.54
CA ASP A 54 -15.94 -17.04 13.93
C ASP A 54 -14.71 -16.91 14.84
N ILE A 55 -14.93 -16.44 16.07
CA ILE A 55 -13.86 -16.34 17.06
C ILE A 55 -13.54 -17.70 17.67
N ARG A 56 -14.56 -18.47 18.02
CA ARG A 56 -14.38 -19.69 18.77
C ARG A 56 -14.35 -20.90 17.86
N MET A 57 -13.17 -21.25 17.41
CA MET A 57 -12.92 -22.47 16.64
C MET A 57 -11.95 -23.37 17.39
N PRO A 58 -12.07 -24.70 17.23
CA PRO A 58 -11.08 -25.65 17.76
C PRO A 58 -9.69 -25.42 17.19
N GLU A 59 -8.67 -25.67 17.97
CA GLU A 59 -7.23 -25.64 17.60
C GLU A 59 -6.65 -24.26 17.28
N VAL A 60 -7.36 -23.43 16.52
CA VAL A 60 -6.89 -22.09 16.11
C VAL A 60 -7.98 -21.06 16.40
N ASP A 61 -7.68 -20.08 17.26
CA ASP A 61 -8.60 -18.99 17.58
C ASP A 61 -8.83 -18.11 16.33
N GLY A 62 -10.05 -17.67 16.10
CA GLY A 62 -10.38 -16.76 15.01
C GLY A 62 -9.55 -15.48 15.01
N PHE A 63 -9.09 -15.02 16.17
CA PHE A 63 -8.16 -13.91 16.26
C PHE A 63 -6.78 -14.19 15.67
N ASP A 64 -6.33 -15.44 15.69
CA ASP A 64 -5.08 -15.83 15.03
C ASP A 64 -5.24 -15.81 13.51
N VAL A 65 -6.41 -16.23 13.00
CA VAL A 65 -6.75 -16.11 11.57
C VAL A 65 -6.76 -14.64 11.15
N ILE A 66 -7.39 -13.75 11.93
CA ILE A 66 -7.43 -12.30 11.67
C ILE A 66 -6.01 -11.71 11.62
N SER A 67 -5.16 -12.04 12.60
CA SER A 67 -3.78 -11.55 12.64
C SER A 67 -3.00 -11.96 11.39
N ARG A 68 -3.14 -13.22 10.95
CA ARG A 68 -2.52 -13.72 9.74
C ARG A 68 -3.07 -13.06 8.47
N ALA A 69 -4.39 -12.89 8.41
CA ALA A 69 -5.04 -12.21 7.29
C ALA A 69 -4.51 -10.79 7.12
N GLN A 70 -4.44 -10.01 8.19
CA GLN A 70 -3.96 -8.62 8.19
C GLN A 70 -2.45 -8.50 7.88
N MET A 71 -1.64 -9.51 8.27
CA MET A 71 -0.22 -9.55 7.91
C MET A 71 0.00 -9.77 6.40
N VAL A 72 -0.79 -10.65 5.78
CA VAL A 72 -0.65 -11.02 4.37
C VAL A 72 -1.40 -10.04 3.46
N GLN A 73 -2.56 -9.57 3.89
CA GLN A 73 -3.44 -8.65 3.18
C GLN A 73 -3.84 -7.49 4.09
N PRO A 74 -3.00 -6.45 4.26
CA PRO A 74 -3.23 -5.35 5.21
C PRO A 74 -4.54 -4.58 4.97
N ASP A 75 -5.04 -4.61 3.75
CA ASP A 75 -6.26 -3.92 3.33
C ASP A 75 -7.53 -4.78 3.46
N ILE A 76 -7.44 -6.01 3.96
CA ILE A 76 -8.60 -6.90 4.09
C ILE A 76 -9.62 -6.33 5.08
N ALA A 77 -10.88 -6.31 4.71
CA ALA A 77 -11.98 -6.00 5.64
C ALA A 77 -12.26 -7.21 6.54
N VAL A 78 -12.55 -7.00 7.81
CA VAL A 78 -12.78 -8.08 8.78
C VAL A 78 -14.10 -7.90 9.49
N LEU A 79 -15.01 -8.87 9.33
CA LEU A 79 -16.25 -9.03 10.10
C LEU A 79 -16.12 -10.27 11.01
N VAL A 80 -16.17 -10.03 12.29
CA VAL A 80 -16.17 -11.10 13.30
C VAL A 80 -17.58 -11.58 13.55
N MET A 81 -17.79 -12.90 13.60
CA MET A 81 -18.99 -13.54 14.10
C MET A 81 -18.72 -14.16 15.49
N THR A 82 -19.64 -14.06 16.43
CA THR A 82 -19.47 -14.70 17.74
C THR A 82 -20.81 -15.06 18.39
N GLY A 83 -20.89 -16.26 18.94
CA GLY A 83 -22.03 -16.67 19.78
C GLY A 83 -21.97 -16.13 21.21
N PHE A 84 -20.86 -15.52 21.61
CA PHE A 84 -20.64 -14.99 22.96
C PHE A 84 -20.21 -13.53 22.87
N GLY A 85 -21.20 -12.64 22.83
CA GLY A 85 -20.99 -11.20 22.84
C GLY A 85 -20.60 -10.69 24.24
N THR A 86 -19.48 -11.17 24.78
CA THR A 86 -18.98 -10.58 26.04
C THR A 86 -18.27 -9.25 25.75
N VAL A 87 -18.23 -8.39 26.75
CA VAL A 87 -17.52 -7.10 26.67
C VAL A 87 -16.03 -7.32 26.35
N GLU A 88 -15.43 -8.37 26.93
CA GLU A 88 -14.03 -8.73 26.71
C GLU A 88 -13.76 -9.10 25.25
N THR A 89 -14.64 -9.87 24.63
CA THR A 89 -14.56 -10.26 23.22
C THR A 89 -14.66 -9.03 22.31
N ALA A 90 -15.60 -8.14 22.60
CA ALA A 90 -15.76 -6.89 21.85
C ALA A 90 -14.52 -5.98 21.96
N ILE A 91 -13.96 -5.84 23.18
CA ILE A 91 -12.74 -5.04 23.42
C ILE A 91 -11.56 -5.65 22.67
N ARG A 92 -11.40 -6.98 22.70
CA ARG A 92 -10.31 -7.67 21.97
C ARG A 92 -10.44 -7.45 20.47
N ALA A 93 -11.64 -7.57 19.92
CA ALA A 93 -11.91 -7.32 18.50
C ALA A 93 -11.57 -5.88 18.10
N LEU A 94 -11.99 -4.89 18.90
CA LEU A 94 -11.66 -3.48 18.67
C LEU A 94 -10.13 -3.22 18.70
N ARG A 95 -9.42 -3.80 19.67
CA ARG A 95 -7.95 -3.67 19.76
C ARG A 95 -7.22 -4.28 18.56
N GLN A 96 -7.80 -5.31 17.97
CA GLN A 96 -7.25 -5.98 16.78
C GLN A 96 -7.65 -5.29 15.47
N GLY A 97 -8.42 -4.19 15.56
CA GLY A 97 -8.77 -3.37 14.41
C GLY A 97 -9.72 -4.03 13.43
N VAL A 98 -10.62 -4.93 13.94
CA VAL A 98 -11.68 -5.48 13.09
C VAL A 98 -12.69 -4.39 12.72
N ASP A 99 -13.29 -4.54 11.54
CA ASP A 99 -14.18 -3.52 10.99
C ASP A 99 -15.64 -3.68 11.44
N GLY A 100 -16.00 -4.87 11.94
CA GLY A 100 -17.35 -5.14 12.44
C GLY A 100 -17.45 -6.39 13.27
N LEU A 101 -18.56 -6.48 14.04
CA LEU A 101 -18.91 -7.62 14.88
C LEU A 101 -20.38 -7.97 14.67
N LEU A 102 -20.67 -9.24 14.45
CA LEU A 102 -22.00 -9.81 14.30
C LEU A 102 -22.24 -10.87 15.38
N LEU A 103 -23.32 -10.76 16.12
CA LEU A 103 -23.68 -11.74 17.14
C LEU A 103 -24.44 -12.92 16.53
N LYS A 104 -24.08 -14.13 16.89
CA LYS A 104 -24.85 -15.35 16.62
C LYS A 104 -25.81 -15.66 17.79
N PRO A 105 -27.00 -16.24 17.55
CA PRO A 105 -27.58 -16.49 16.25
C PRO A 105 -28.12 -15.21 15.60
N PHE A 106 -27.87 -15.01 14.31
CA PHE A 106 -28.58 -14.00 13.55
C PHE A 106 -29.87 -14.60 12.98
N GLU A 107 -30.99 -14.01 13.33
CA GLU A 107 -32.31 -14.55 12.98
C GLU A 107 -32.69 -14.24 11.51
N ARG A 108 -32.13 -13.16 10.96
CA ARG A 108 -32.48 -12.65 9.63
C ARG A 108 -31.24 -12.52 8.74
N SER A 109 -31.43 -12.93 7.49
CA SER A 109 -30.36 -12.77 6.45
C SER A 109 -29.91 -11.31 6.29
N ASP A 110 -30.83 -10.37 6.56
CA ASP A 110 -30.57 -8.93 6.42
C ASP A 110 -29.52 -8.44 7.42
N GLU A 111 -29.40 -9.07 8.60
CA GLU A 111 -28.40 -8.71 9.61
C GLU A 111 -26.98 -8.96 9.12
N LEU A 112 -26.75 -10.15 8.54
CA LEU A 112 -25.45 -10.48 7.91
C LEU A 112 -25.17 -9.54 6.74
N LEU A 113 -26.13 -9.34 5.85
CA LEU A 113 -25.95 -8.51 4.67
C LEU A 113 -25.70 -7.04 5.01
N SER A 114 -26.41 -6.49 6.00
CA SER A 114 -26.19 -5.11 6.45
C SER A 114 -24.81 -4.94 7.09
N SER A 115 -24.38 -5.89 7.93
CA SER A 115 -23.06 -5.88 8.57
C SER A 115 -21.95 -5.96 7.52
N VAL A 116 -22.06 -6.86 6.54
CA VAL A 116 -21.10 -6.99 5.44
C VAL A 116 -20.99 -5.69 4.62
N ARG A 117 -22.12 -5.08 4.23
CA ARG A 117 -22.12 -3.81 3.48
C ARG A 117 -21.49 -2.68 4.28
N GLN A 118 -21.81 -2.59 5.56
CA GLN A 118 -21.26 -1.58 6.46
C GLN A 118 -19.74 -1.72 6.56
N VAL A 119 -19.25 -2.92 6.85
CA VAL A 119 -17.83 -3.23 6.98
C VAL A 119 -17.06 -2.92 5.71
N LEU A 120 -17.56 -3.33 4.54
CA LEU A 120 -16.93 -3.02 3.25
C LEU A 120 -16.88 -1.52 2.98
N THR A 121 -17.97 -0.79 3.29
CA THR A 121 -18.03 0.66 3.10
C THR A 121 -17.05 1.39 4.02
N ASP A 122 -16.98 1.00 5.28
CA ASP A 122 -16.10 1.64 6.26
C ASP A 122 -14.63 1.32 5.98
N ASN A 123 -14.31 0.08 5.59
CA ASN A 123 -12.97 -0.30 5.15
C ASN A 123 -12.54 0.51 3.91
N GLN A 124 -13.40 0.64 2.91
CA GLN A 124 -13.11 1.44 1.72
C GLN A 124 -12.82 2.91 2.09
N ARG A 125 -13.64 3.52 2.96
CA ARG A 125 -13.42 4.90 3.44
C ARG A 125 -12.08 5.06 4.18
N LYS A 126 -11.71 4.08 5.02
CA LYS A 126 -10.41 4.07 5.72
C LYS A 126 -9.25 4.05 4.71
N ARG A 127 -9.33 3.19 3.69
CA ARG A 127 -8.32 3.07 2.62
C ARG A 127 -8.19 4.35 1.81
N ASP A 128 -9.32 4.95 1.41
CA ASP A 128 -9.34 6.20 0.65
C ASP A 128 -8.75 7.35 1.47
N THR A 129 -9.09 7.44 2.76
CA THR A 129 -8.52 8.44 3.67
C THR A 129 -7.00 8.25 3.83
N ALA A 130 -6.54 7.00 4.03
CA ALA A 130 -5.11 6.70 4.13
C ALA A 130 -4.35 7.06 2.84
N ARG A 131 -4.92 6.76 1.67
CA ARG A 131 -4.36 7.16 0.37
C ARG A 131 -4.27 8.67 0.22
N MET A 132 -5.33 9.40 0.57
CA MET A 132 -5.34 10.86 0.54
C MET A 132 -4.31 11.46 1.50
N GLN A 133 -4.16 10.90 2.69
CA GLN A 133 -3.14 11.32 3.66
C GLN A 133 -1.72 11.06 3.16
N ALA A 134 -1.49 9.92 2.50
CA ALA A 134 -0.19 9.60 1.90
C ALA A 134 0.19 10.57 0.76
N LEU A 135 -0.79 11.13 0.04
CA LEU A 135 -0.59 12.12 -1.01
C LEU A 135 -0.43 13.57 -0.49
N ARG A 136 -0.84 13.82 0.75
CA ARG A 136 -0.81 15.18 1.34
C ARG A 136 0.57 15.87 1.30
N PRO A 137 1.70 15.18 1.57
CA PRO A 137 3.02 15.79 1.44
C PRO A 137 3.32 16.30 0.03
N LEU A 138 2.85 15.58 -1.00
CA LEU A 138 3.04 15.99 -2.40
C LEU A 138 2.27 17.28 -2.71
N PHE A 139 1.03 17.43 -2.20
CA PHE A 139 0.26 18.66 -2.37
C PHE A 139 0.90 19.85 -1.66
N ASN A 140 1.43 19.66 -0.46
CA ASN A 140 2.10 20.74 0.28
C ASN A 140 3.35 21.24 -0.48
N VAL A 141 4.15 20.31 -1.04
CA VAL A 141 5.30 20.69 -1.87
C VAL A 141 4.87 21.45 -3.11
N THR A 142 3.81 21.00 -3.77
CA THR A 142 3.29 21.64 -4.98
C THR A 142 2.79 23.07 -4.69
N GLU A 143 2.03 23.27 -3.60
CA GLU A 143 1.53 24.58 -3.20
C GLU A 143 2.68 25.56 -2.89
N THR A 144 3.70 25.07 -2.17
CA THR A 144 4.89 25.87 -1.86
C THR A 144 5.68 26.22 -3.12
N LEU A 145 5.84 25.29 -4.05
CA LEU A 145 6.52 25.51 -5.33
C LEU A 145 5.78 26.53 -6.21
N PHE A 146 4.44 26.50 -6.25
CA PHE A 146 3.64 27.44 -7.05
C PHE A 146 3.55 28.83 -6.43
N SER A 147 3.75 28.97 -5.13
CA SER A 147 3.73 30.27 -4.43
C SER A 147 5.08 30.98 -4.44
N GLU A 148 6.19 30.28 -4.72
CA GLU A 148 7.52 30.88 -4.74
C GLU A 148 7.81 31.49 -6.12
N THR A 149 8.17 32.76 -6.13
CA THR A 149 8.52 33.51 -7.34
C THR A 149 10.03 33.72 -7.50
N ASP A 150 10.80 33.48 -6.44
CA ASP A 150 12.24 33.54 -6.46
C ASP A 150 12.81 32.22 -7.00
N ARG A 151 13.53 32.32 -8.13
CA ARG A 151 14.07 31.15 -8.83
C ARG A 151 15.05 30.34 -7.96
N ASP A 152 15.90 31.01 -7.21
CA ASP A 152 16.94 30.31 -6.44
C ASP A 152 16.32 29.56 -5.27
N LYS A 153 15.32 30.15 -4.60
CA LYS A 153 14.53 29.48 -3.57
C LYS A 153 13.71 28.33 -4.14
N LEU A 154 13.16 28.49 -5.33
CA LEU A 154 12.41 27.43 -6.00
C LEU A 154 13.30 26.21 -6.25
N ILE A 155 14.54 26.41 -6.73
CA ILE A 155 15.50 25.34 -6.96
C ILE A 155 15.87 24.64 -5.63
N GLU A 156 16.10 25.41 -4.56
CA GLU A 156 16.36 24.81 -3.23
C GLU A 156 15.18 23.99 -2.72
N LEU A 157 13.95 24.47 -2.88
CA LEU A 157 12.74 23.73 -2.51
C LEU A 157 12.60 22.42 -3.30
N ILE A 158 12.87 22.45 -4.61
CA ILE A 158 12.85 21.27 -5.46
C ILE A 158 13.89 20.26 -4.99
N LEU A 159 15.14 20.67 -4.74
CA LEU A 159 16.19 19.77 -4.27
C LEU A 159 15.86 19.18 -2.89
N THR A 160 15.27 19.99 -2.01
CA THR A 160 14.81 19.52 -0.69
C THR A 160 13.70 18.48 -0.84
N ALA A 161 12.68 18.76 -1.65
CA ALA A 161 11.59 17.82 -1.90
C ALA A 161 12.08 16.49 -2.49
N ILE A 162 13.02 16.54 -3.44
CA ILE A 162 13.61 15.34 -4.04
C ILE A 162 14.35 14.51 -2.98
N THR A 163 15.22 15.13 -2.18
CA THR A 163 16.00 14.39 -1.16
C THR A 163 15.10 13.79 -0.09
N ASP A 164 14.09 14.52 0.36
CA ASP A 164 13.22 14.08 1.44
C ASP A 164 12.19 13.01 1.00
N HIS A 165 11.61 13.15 -0.20
CA HIS A 165 10.58 12.21 -0.69
C HIS A 165 11.13 10.98 -1.39
N LEU A 166 12.26 11.10 -2.10
CA LEU A 166 12.90 9.96 -2.74
C LEU A 166 13.94 9.28 -1.85
N HIS A 167 14.14 9.79 -0.61
CA HIS A 167 15.11 9.28 0.36
C HIS A 167 16.51 9.14 -0.22
N CYS A 168 16.89 10.05 -1.12
CA CYS A 168 18.23 10.06 -1.70
C CYS A 168 19.18 10.94 -0.87
N SER A 169 20.46 10.54 -0.80
CA SER A 169 21.48 11.23 -0.02
C SER A 169 21.97 12.53 -0.67
N SER A 170 21.71 12.70 -1.96
CA SER A 170 22.14 13.88 -2.71
C SER A 170 21.26 14.13 -3.94
N ALA A 171 21.15 15.39 -4.31
CA ALA A 171 20.47 15.86 -5.52
C ALA A 171 21.19 17.08 -6.09
N ALA A 172 21.15 17.25 -7.42
CA ALA A 172 21.74 18.41 -8.08
C ALA A 172 20.82 18.90 -9.20
N TYR A 173 20.82 20.21 -9.40
CA TYR A 173 20.11 20.88 -10.47
C TYR A 173 21.11 21.42 -11.48
N TYR A 174 20.97 20.98 -12.73
CA TYR A 174 21.79 21.39 -13.83
C TYR A 174 21.00 22.26 -14.82
N GLN A 175 21.65 23.25 -15.38
CA GLN A 175 21.11 24.06 -16.45
C GLN A 175 21.93 23.86 -17.71
N VAL A 176 21.26 23.74 -18.86
CA VAL A 176 21.91 23.63 -20.17
C VAL A 176 21.81 24.98 -20.86
N GLU A 177 22.97 25.64 -21.11
CA GLU A 177 23.03 26.87 -21.88
C GLU A 177 23.99 26.69 -23.07
N LYS A 178 23.46 26.86 -24.28
CA LYS A 178 24.24 26.75 -25.53
C LYS A 178 25.05 25.46 -25.65
N GLY A 179 24.53 24.34 -25.15
CA GLY A 179 25.17 23.03 -25.15
C GLY A 179 26.16 22.77 -24.02
N ASN A 180 26.38 23.74 -23.13
CA ASN A 180 27.17 23.58 -21.90
C ASN A 180 26.25 23.28 -20.70
N VAL A 181 26.63 22.29 -19.91
CA VAL A 181 25.92 21.89 -18.68
C VAL A 181 26.59 22.58 -17.50
N GLN A 182 25.83 23.33 -16.73
CA GLN A 182 26.31 24.02 -15.52
C GLN A 182 25.52 23.54 -14.30
N THR A 183 26.22 23.25 -13.20
CA THR A 183 25.60 22.98 -11.91
C THR A 183 25.13 24.29 -11.30
N VAL A 184 23.82 24.45 -11.15
CA VAL A 184 23.21 25.67 -10.56
C VAL A 184 23.08 25.54 -9.05
N ALA A 185 22.64 24.38 -8.56
CA ALA A 185 22.53 24.09 -7.15
C ALA A 185 22.68 22.59 -6.87
N GLN A 186 23.11 22.27 -5.64
CA GLN A 186 23.28 20.88 -5.20
C GLN A 186 23.02 20.75 -3.71
N ARG A 187 22.53 19.59 -3.29
CA ARG A 187 22.32 19.21 -1.90
C ARG A 187 22.94 17.84 -1.62
N GLY A 188 23.63 17.70 -0.49
CA GLY A 188 24.35 16.48 -0.11
C GLY A 188 25.72 16.36 -0.76
N ARG A 189 26.33 15.18 -0.61
CA ARG A 189 27.70 14.93 -1.09
C ARG A 189 27.66 14.54 -2.57
N VAL A 190 28.13 15.41 -3.42
CA VAL A 190 28.27 15.12 -4.85
C VAL A 190 29.69 14.59 -5.09
N LEU A 191 29.84 13.52 -5.87
CA LEU A 191 31.11 12.91 -6.23
C LEU A 191 31.97 13.91 -7.05
N GLN A 192 33.24 14.07 -6.71
CA GLN A 192 34.06 15.20 -7.16
C GLN A 192 34.84 15.01 -8.48
N ALA A 193 34.81 13.93 -9.16
CA ALA A 193 35.58 13.77 -10.39
C ALA A 193 34.70 13.37 -11.57
N ASP A 194 34.85 13.96 -12.71
CA ASP A 194 34.17 13.65 -13.99
C ASP A 194 32.64 13.94 -14.09
N HIS A 195 32.07 14.69 -13.15
CA HIS A 195 30.62 14.98 -13.13
C HIS A 195 30.14 15.76 -14.37
N GLU A 196 30.91 16.68 -14.88
CA GLU A 196 30.48 17.50 -16.01
C GLU A 196 30.29 16.64 -17.27
N ASN A 197 31.17 15.66 -17.50
CA ASN A 197 31.05 14.75 -18.64
C ASN A 197 29.91 13.73 -18.42
N PHE A 198 29.78 13.15 -17.24
CA PHE A 198 28.72 12.21 -16.91
C PHE A 198 27.34 12.87 -16.96
N ALA A 199 27.18 14.01 -16.28
CA ALA A 199 25.96 14.80 -16.30
C ALA A 199 25.61 15.26 -17.71
N SER A 200 26.58 15.73 -18.49
CA SER A 200 26.39 16.16 -19.89
C SER A 200 25.83 15.04 -20.75
N ASN A 201 26.35 13.81 -20.62
CA ASN A 201 25.89 12.67 -21.42
C ASN A 201 24.48 12.24 -21.03
N LEU A 202 24.17 12.16 -19.71
CA LEU A 202 22.83 11.83 -19.25
C LEU A 202 21.79 12.89 -19.65
N ILE A 203 22.13 14.16 -19.48
CA ILE A 203 21.24 15.27 -19.82
C ILE A 203 20.95 15.31 -21.30
N ARG A 204 21.96 15.12 -22.17
CA ARG A 204 21.77 15.04 -23.65
C ARG A 204 20.79 13.93 -24.01
N ARG A 205 20.85 12.80 -23.33
CA ARG A 205 19.94 11.67 -23.60
C ARG A 205 18.51 11.97 -23.13
N VAL A 206 18.35 12.56 -21.94
CA VAL A 206 17.03 13.00 -21.45
C VAL A 206 16.45 14.08 -22.35
N ASP A 207 17.27 15.04 -22.82
CA ASP A 207 16.83 16.13 -23.71
C ASP A 207 16.42 15.60 -25.10
N ALA A 208 17.10 14.56 -25.60
CA ALA A 208 16.78 13.94 -26.87
C ALA A 208 15.51 13.09 -26.84
N ASP A 209 15.30 12.33 -25.77
CA ASP A 209 14.24 11.32 -25.67
C ASP A 209 13.02 11.84 -24.88
N GLY A 210 13.17 12.93 -24.11
CA GLY A 210 12.11 13.50 -23.24
C GLY A 210 11.71 12.59 -22.08
N ASN A 211 12.39 11.48 -21.84
CA ASN A 211 12.06 10.49 -20.82
C ASN A 211 13.03 10.54 -19.63
N PRO A 212 12.55 10.39 -18.40
CA PRO A 212 13.42 10.33 -17.22
C PRO A 212 14.27 9.05 -17.26
N ILE A 213 15.54 9.16 -16.87
CA ILE A 213 16.44 8.01 -16.72
C ILE A 213 16.58 7.72 -15.23
N VAL A 214 16.23 6.49 -14.81
CA VAL A 214 16.41 6.03 -13.42
C VAL A 214 17.52 4.98 -13.39
N ILE A 215 18.55 5.24 -12.58
CA ILE A 215 19.68 4.34 -12.40
C ILE A 215 19.67 3.88 -10.93
N HIS A 216 19.55 2.59 -10.72
CA HIS A 216 19.61 1.99 -9.39
C HIS A 216 21.02 1.45 -9.12
N ALA A 217 21.66 1.98 -8.07
CA ALA A 217 22.89 1.38 -7.55
C ALA A 217 22.54 0.19 -6.66
N THR A 218 22.92 -1.01 -7.03
CA THR A 218 22.74 -2.23 -6.23
C THR A 218 24.01 -2.53 -5.45
N GLY A 219 24.16 -1.98 -4.24
CA GLY A 219 25.22 -2.36 -3.30
C GLY A 219 25.90 -1.18 -2.57
N PRO A 220 26.54 -1.42 -1.40
CA PRO A 220 27.32 -0.44 -0.70
C PRO A 220 28.72 -0.33 -1.33
N GLY A 221 28.84 0.36 -2.44
CA GLY A 221 30.11 0.62 -3.12
C GLY A 221 29.97 1.87 -3.98
N GLU A 222 31.05 2.62 -4.09
CA GLU A 222 31.17 3.72 -5.03
C GLU A 222 30.83 3.18 -6.44
N VAL A 223 29.74 3.67 -7.01
CA VAL A 223 29.40 3.36 -8.39
C VAL A 223 30.42 4.10 -9.24
N ASP A 224 31.36 3.38 -9.82
CA ASP A 224 32.32 3.94 -10.76
C ASP A 224 31.56 4.48 -11.97
N ALA A 225 31.74 5.79 -12.23
CA ALA A 225 31.09 6.48 -13.34
C ALA A 225 31.38 5.79 -14.71
N GLN A 226 32.56 5.18 -14.87
CA GLN A 226 32.89 4.42 -16.06
C GLN A 226 32.11 3.11 -16.21
N SER A 227 31.85 2.42 -15.11
CA SER A 227 31.01 1.20 -15.10
C SER A 227 29.55 1.52 -15.47
N LEU A 228 29.02 2.65 -15.01
CA LEU A 228 27.69 3.13 -15.39
C LEU A 228 27.61 3.54 -16.85
N LEU A 229 28.63 4.23 -17.38
CA LEU A 229 28.67 4.63 -18.77
C LEU A 229 28.72 3.40 -19.71
N SER A 230 29.49 2.36 -19.36
CA SER A 230 29.54 1.11 -20.14
C SER A 230 28.20 0.35 -20.11
N THR A 231 27.50 0.34 -18.96
CA THR A 231 26.17 -0.30 -18.82
C THR A 231 25.08 0.44 -19.61
N LEU A 232 25.24 1.74 -19.80
CA LEU A 232 24.32 2.57 -20.58
C LEU A 232 24.66 2.66 -22.08
N GLY A 233 25.74 1.99 -22.53
CA GLY A 233 26.20 2.05 -23.93
C GLY A 233 26.69 3.45 -24.34
N LEU A 234 27.24 4.21 -23.39
CA LEU A 234 27.73 5.58 -23.54
C LEU A 234 29.27 5.66 -23.48
N GLY A 235 29.95 4.50 -23.65
CA GLY A 235 31.41 4.39 -23.72
C GLY A 235 31.97 4.60 -25.14
#